data_459c49444936ac3b00254302f5ac4306
#
_entry.id   459c49444936ac3b00254302f5ac4306
#
_cell.length_a   1.000
_cell.length_b   1.000
_cell.length_c   1.000
_cell.angle_alpha   90.00
_cell.angle_beta   90.00
_cell.angle_gamma   90.00
#
_symmetry.space_group_name_H-M   'P 1'
#
loop_
_entity.id
_entity.type
_entity.pdbx_description
1 polymer ?
#
loop_
_entity_poly.entity_id
_entity_poly.type
_entity_poly.pdbx_seq_one_letter_code
_entity_poly.pdbx_strand_id
1 'polypeptide(L)'
;FFFSSRRRHTRYGTVTGVQTCALPIYAVLPIMKERDAGIIINVSSVAGWIAGGTYSAAKSYLTVLTESLHTELRGTNVKVHALCPGFTRTEFHQRGRMKMSGLPSFLWLSADEVVTAAWQAANKGEVISVPGWQYKVLSSISRFGPRPLVRKVGMNVRTRQRTK
;
A
#
# COMPACT_ATOMS: atom_id res chain seq x y z
N PHE A 1 -11.74 -18.59 11.27
CA PHE A 1 -11.55 -19.63 10.26
C PHE A 1 -10.12 -19.58 9.75
N PHE A 2 -9.25 -20.43 10.28
CA PHE A 2 -7.91 -20.64 9.74
C PHE A 2 -8.01 -21.62 8.57
N PHE A 3 -7.85 -21.15 7.35
CA PHE A 3 -7.60 -22.03 6.22
C PHE A 3 -6.10 -22.33 6.17
N SER A 4 -5.68 -23.38 6.86
CA SER A 4 -4.40 -24.03 6.65
C SER A 4 -4.50 -24.87 5.37
N SER A 5 -4.00 -24.35 4.26
CA SER A 5 -3.77 -25.13 3.06
C SER A 5 -2.35 -24.92 2.56
N ARG A 6 -1.45 -25.83 2.96
CA ARG A 6 -0.02 -25.79 2.65
C ARG A 6 0.37 -26.07 1.19
N ARG A 7 -0.55 -26.34 0.26
CA ARG A 7 -0.16 -26.89 -1.06
C ARG A 7 -0.71 -26.22 -2.32
N ARG A 8 -1.40 -25.07 -2.24
CA ARG A 8 -1.93 -24.37 -3.44
C ARG A 8 -1.68 -22.87 -3.49
N HIS A 9 -0.65 -22.36 -2.84
CA HIS A 9 -0.45 -20.92 -2.63
C HIS A 9 0.13 -20.14 -3.82
N THR A 10 0.51 -20.76 -4.92
CA THR A 10 1.16 -20.06 -6.03
C THR A 10 0.20 -19.40 -7.04
N ARG A 11 -1.09 -19.76 -7.03
CA ARG A 11 -2.07 -19.20 -7.98
C ARG A 11 -2.95 -18.06 -7.46
N TYR A 12 -3.07 -17.90 -6.16
CA TYR A 12 -3.97 -16.90 -5.53
C TYR A 12 -3.25 -15.95 -4.57
N GLY A 13 -1.96 -15.72 -4.74
CA GLY A 13 -1.15 -14.88 -3.83
C GLY A 13 -1.71 -13.48 -3.58
N THR A 14 -2.53 -12.95 -4.48
CA THR A 14 -3.16 -11.64 -4.35
C THR A 14 -4.42 -11.65 -3.49
N VAL A 15 -5.25 -12.69 -3.59
CA VAL A 15 -6.43 -12.86 -2.72
C VAL A 15 -5.98 -13.11 -1.29
N THR A 16 -4.96 -13.96 -1.10
CA THR A 16 -4.33 -14.19 0.20
C THR A 16 -3.74 -12.91 0.77
N GLY A 17 -3.10 -12.06 -0.07
CA GLY A 17 -2.56 -10.77 0.36
C GLY A 17 -3.63 -9.80 0.88
N VAL A 18 -4.79 -9.72 0.23
CA VAL A 18 -5.92 -8.89 0.67
C VAL A 18 -6.49 -9.41 1.99
N GLN A 19 -6.72 -10.71 2.11
CA GLN A 19 -7.21 -11.34 3.34
C GLN A 19 -6.22 -11.18 4.50
N THR A 20 -4.92 -11.38 4.26
CA THR A 20 -3.87 -11.24 5.27
C THR A 20 -3.80 -9.82 5.83
N CYS A 21 -4.13 -8.81 5.05
CA CYS A 21 -4.16 -7.43 5.53
C CYS A 21 -5.49 -7.07 6.21
N ALA A 22 -6.63 -7.54 5.71
CA ALA A 22 -7.93 -7.16 6.24
C ALA A 22 -8.27 -7.89 7.55
N LEU A 23 -8.02 -9.20 7.64
CA LEU A 23 -8.37 -10.00 8.81
C LEU A 23 -7.73 -9.50 10.12
N PRO A 24 -6.42 -9.17 10.19
CA PRO A 24 -5.84 -8.61 11.41
C PRO A 24 -6.46 -7.29 11.83
N ILE A 25 -6.82 -6.43 10.87
CA ILE A 25 -7.46 -5.15 11.15
C ILE A 25 -8.78 -5.38 11.90
N TYR A 26 -9.65 -6.19 11.34
CA TYR A 26 -10.96 -6.48 11.95
C TYR A 26 -10.84 -7.27 13.27
N ALA A 27 -9.77 -8.01 13.48
CA ALA A 27 -9.52 -8.71 14.74
C ALA A 27 -9.12 -7.76 15.88
N VAL A 28 -8.33 -6.71 15.58
CA VAL A 28 -7.84 -5.79 16.63
C VAL A 28 -8.73 -4.56 16.84
N LEU A 29 -9.51 -4.19 15.83
CA LEU A 29 -10.31 -2.98 15.84
C LEU A 29 -11.32 -2.89 17.00
N PRO A 30 -12.08 -3.96 17.36
CA PRO A 30 -12.99 -3.92 18.50
C PRO A 30 -12.29 -3.58 19.82
N ILE A 31 -11.14 -4.20 20.07
CA ILE A 31 -10.33 -3.97 21.28
C ILE A 31 -9.79 -2.51 21.32
N MET A 32 -9.35 -2.01 20.16
CA MET A 32 -8.89 -0.62 20.06
C MET A 32 -10.03 0.37 20.30
N LYS A 33 -11.22 0.09 19.80
CA LYS A 33 -12.42 0.92 20.02
C LYS A 33 -12.83 0.91 21.51
N GLU A 34 -12.82 -0.24 22.16
CA GLU A 34 -13.18 -0.38 23.57
C GLU A 34 -12.27 0.44 24.48
N ARG A 35 -10.95 0.41 24.25
CA ARG A 35 -9.98 1.21 25.02
C ARG A 35 -9.81 2.64 24.50
N ASP A 36 -10.53 3.01 23.44
CA ASP A 36 -10.43 4.30 22.74
C ASP A 36 -8.99 4.73 22.40
N ALA A 37 -8.15 3.78 22.04
CA ALA A 37 -6.75 4.04 21.72
C ALA A 37 -6.17 2.99 20.75
N GLY A 38 -5.42 3.44 19.76
CA GLY A 38 -4.70 2.57 18.84
C GLY A 38 -4.30 3.26 17.55
N ILE A 39 -3.26 2.72 16.91
CA ILE A 39 -2.83 3.17 15.59
C ILE A 39 -2.67 1.93 14.69
N ILE A 40 -3.33 1.94 13.54
CA ILE A 40 -3.21 0.94 12.50
C ILE A 40 -2.54 1.59 11.28
N ILE A 41 -1.39 1.07 10.86
CA ILE A 41 -0.69 1.54 9.66
C ILE A 41 -0.76 0.44 8.60
N ASN A 42 -1.55 0.67 7.56
CA ASN A 42 -1.68 -0.20 6.41
C ASN A 42 -0.64 0.15 5.35
N VAL A 43 0.26 -0.78 5.04
CA VAL A 43 1.28 -0.57 4.01
C VAL A 43 0.69 -0.83 2.63
N SER A 44 0.22 0.25 2.00
CA SER A 44 -0.25 0.26 0.61
C SER A 44 0.92 0.51 -0.37
N SER A 45 0.72 1.27 -1.42
CA SER A 45 1.74 1.69 -2.40
C SER A 45 1.19 2.76 -3.32
N VAL A 46 2.04 3.61 -3.88
CA VAL A 46 1.66 4.49 -5.01
C VAL A 46 1.16 3.70 -6.23
N ALA A 47 1.53 2.43 -6.35
CA ALA A 47 1.01 1.52 -7.37
C ALA A 47 -0.50 1.28 -7.24
N GLY A 48 -1.13 1.56 -6.10
CA GLY A 48 -2.58 1.45 -5.91
C GLY A 48 -3.39 2.42 -6.78
N TRP A 49 -2.78 3.48 -7.27
CA TRP A 49 -3.46 4.46 -8.14
C TRP A 49 -3.25 4.23 -9.63
N ILE A 50 -2.41 3.28 -10.02
CA ILE A 50 -2.19 2.89 -11.42
C ILE A 50 -2.83 1.54 -11.74
N ALA A 51 -3.11 1.28 -13.02
CA ALA A 51 -3.69 0.02 -13.47
C ALA A 51 -2.61 -1.03 -13.77
N GLY A 52 -1.82 -1.40 -12.77
CA GLY A 52 -0.64 -2.30 -12.89
C GLY A 52 -0.92 -3.78 -12.59
N GLY A 53 -2.17 -4.25 -12.66
CA GLY A 53 -2.55 -5.64 -12.40
C GLY A 53 -3.02 -5.89 -10.97
N THR A 54 -3.00 -7.16 -10.55
CA THR A 54 -3.55 -7.62 -9.26
C THR A 54 -2.87 -7.00 -8.04
N TYR A 55 -1.57 -6.73 -8.13
CA TYR A 55 -0.86 -6.01 -7.06
C TYR A 55 -1.42 -4.60 -6.85
N SER A 56 -1.61 -3.85 -7.94
CA SER A 56 -2.21 -2.52 -7.87
C SER A 56 -3.63 -2.56 -7.31
N ALA A 57 -4.43 -3.53 -7.71
CA ALA A 57 -5.78 -3.72 -7.19
C ALA A 57 -5.78 -4.01 -5.67
N ALA A 58 -4.88 -4.88 -5.20
CA ALA A 58 -4.75 -5.18 -3.78
C ALA A 58 -4.31 -3.95 -2.96
N LYS A 59 -3.38 -3.15 -3.50
CA LYS A 59 -2.93 -1.92 -2.83
C LYS A 59 -3.98 -0.82 -2.86
N SER A 60 -4.74 -0.70 -3.94
CA SER A 60 -5.91 0.18 -4.01
C SER A 60 -6.97 -0.19 -2.95
N TYR A 61 -7.28 -1.49 -2.83
CA TYR A 61 -8.18 -1.99 -1.79
C TYR A 61 -7.76 -1.53 -0.39
N LEU A 62 -6.47 -1.69 -0.03
CA LEU A 62 -5.97 -1.27 1.29
C LEU A 62 -6.11 0.24 1.52
N THR A 63 -5.87 1.05 0.49
CA THR A 63 -6.03 2.50 0.59
C THR A 63 -7.48 2.87 0.85
N VAL A 64 -8.41 2.34 0.04
CA VAL A 64 -9.85 2.60 0.19
C VAL A 64 -10.38 2.06 1.51
N LEU A 65 -9.96 0.87 1.93
CA LEU A 65 -10.33 0.30 3.23
C LEU A 65 -9.87 1.23 4.39
N THR A 66 -8.67 1.78 4.31
CA THR A 66 -8.15 2.71 5.31
C THR A 66 -8.98 3.99 5.38
N GLU A 67 -9.33 4.57 4.23
CA GLU A 67 -10.19 5.76 4.14
C GLU A 67 -11.59 5.49 4.72
N SER A 68 -12.17 4.32 4.45
CA SER A 68 -13.47 3.90 4.97
C SER A 68 -13.41 3.75 6.51
N LEU A 69 -12.42 3.03 7.02
CA LEU A 69 -12.23 2.84 8.45
C LEU A 69 -11.96 4.17 9.17
N HIS A 70 -11.19 5.08 8.58
CA HIS A 70 -11.00 6.42 9.13
C HIS A 70 -12.34 7.15 9.29
N THR A 71 -13.24 7.01 8.33
CA THR A 71 -14.57 7.63 8.40
C THR A 71 -15.44 6.99 9.48
N GLU A 72 -15.41 5.65 9.61
CA GLU A 72 -16.15 4.91 10.62
C GLU A 72 -15.66 5.18 12.05
N LEU A 73 -14.39 5.54 12.20
CA LEU A 73 -13.75 5.77 13.51
C LEU A 73 -13.78 7.24 13.94
N ARG A 74 -14.50 8.10 13.23
CA ARG A 74 -14.69 9.50 13.64
C ARG A 74 -15.30 9.58 15.04
N GLY A 75 -14.74 10.43 15.86
CA GLY A 75 -15.16 10.58 17.26
C GLY A 75 -14.48 9.61 18.23
N THR A 76 -13.55 8.77 17.77
CA THR A 76 -12.69 7.93 18.61
C THR A 76 -11.23 8.38 18.52
N ASN A 77 -10.41 7.95 19.47
CA ASN A 77 -8.95 8.15 19.46
C ASN A 77 -8.19 7.05 18.68
N VAL A 78 -8.89 6.15 17.98
CA VAL A 78 -8.28 5.13 17.15
C VAL A 78 -7.93 5.73 15.78
N LYS A 79 -6.65 5.66 15.41
CA LYS A 79 -6.14 6.21 14.15
C LYS A 79 -5.86 5.10 13.15
N VAL A 80 -6.29 5.29 11.90
CA VAL A 80 -5.99 4.37 10.79
C VAL A 80 -5.31 5.15 9.67
N HIS A 81 -4.18 4.65 9.19
CA HIS A 81 -3.30 5.32 8.26
C HIS A 81 -2.90 4.41 7.10
N ALA A 82 -2.93 4.90 5.87
CA ALA A 82 -2.39 4.22 4.69
C ALA A 82 -1.03 4.83 4.32
N LEU A 83 0.02 4.06 4.50
CA LEU A 83 1.34 4.38 3.98
C LEU A 83 1.41 3.95 2.51
N CYS A 84 1.64 4.89 1.60
CA CYS A 84 1.73 4.65 0.16
C CYS A 84 3.15 4.95 -0.35
N PRO A 85 4.14 4.07 -0.10
CA PRO A 85 5.50 4.30 -0.52
C PRO A 85 5.67 4.07 -2.02
N GLY A 86 6.71 4.69 -2.59
CA GLY A 86 7.27 4.34 -3.86
C GLY A 86 8.33 3.23 -3.77
N PHE A 87 9.34 3.30 -4.64
CA PHE A 87 10.46 2.36 -4.57
C PHE A 87 11.28 2.59 -3.30
N THR A 88 11.31 1.59 -2.44
CA THR A 88 12.02 1.62 -1.16
C THR A 88 13.11 0.56 -1.15
N ARG A 89 14.30 0.90 -0.70
CA ARG A 89 15.44 -0.03 -0.59
C ARG A 89 15.16 -1.05 0.52
N THR A 90 14.64 -2.21 0.12
CA THR A 90 14.35 -3.35 0.98
C THR A 90 14.55 -4.64 0.19
N GLU A 91 14.53 -5.78 0.86
CA GLU A 91 14.58 -7.10 0.21
C GLU A 91 13.32 -7.44 -0.61
N PHE A 92 12.29 -6.63 -0.53
CA PHE A 92 11.01 -6.87 -1.21
C PHE A 92 11.16 -7.11 -2.71
N HIS A 93 11.98 -6.27 -3.39
CA HIS A 93 12.18 -6.39 -4.83
C HIS A 93 12.99 -7.64 -5.19
N GLN A 94 13.97 -8.02 -4.36
CA GLN A 94 14.76 -9.24 -4.53
C GLN A 94 13.89 -10.48 -4.34
N ARG A 95 13.11 -10.54 -3.27
CA ARG A 95 12.16 -11.64 -3.00
C ARG A 95 11.08 -11.75 -4.07
N GLY A 96 10.63 -10.62 -4.62
CA GLY A 96 9.67 -10.56 -5.73
C GLY A 96 10.26 -10.88 -7.11
N ARG A 97 11.57 -11.18 -7.21
CA ARG A 97 12.30 -11.41 -8.48
C ARG A 97 12.06 -10.30 -9.51
N MET A 98 11.92 -9.07 -9.05
CA MET A 98 11.68 -7.92 -9.91
C MET A 98 13.01 -7.37 -10.43
N LYS A 99 13.14 -7.24 -11.75
CA LYS A 99 14.31 -6.58 -12.36
C LYS A 99 14.16 -5.07 -12.18
N MET A 100 15.02 -4.51 -11.32
CA MET A 100 15.02 -3.09 -10.97
C MET A 100 16.21 -2.33 -11.59
N SER A 101 16.93 -2.97 -12.52
CA SER A 101 18.03 -2.35 -13.24
C SER A 101 17.54 -1.19 -14.10
N GLY A 102 18.19 -0.02 -13.97
CA GLY A 102 17.87 1.17 -14.78
C GLY A 102 16.93 2.18 -14.11
N LEU A 103 16.52 1.99 -12.86
CA LEU A 103 15.82 3.03 -12.11
C LEU A 103 16.82 4.06 -11.58
N PRO A 104 16.61 5.36 -11.83
CA PRO A 104 17.44 6.42 -11.30
C PRO A 104 17.49 6.40 -9.77
N SER A 105 18.66 6.72 -9.20
CA SER A 105 18.87 6.65 -7.75
C SER A 105 17.93 7.56 -6.94
N PHE A 106 17.51 8.69 -7.48
CA PHE A 106 16.60 9.62 -6.82
C PHE A 106 15.18 9.07 -6.61
N LEU A 107 14.81 7.99 -7.31
CA LEU A 107 13.53 7.31 -7.10
C LEU A 107 13.57 6.33 -5.91
N TRP A 108 14.75 6.04 -5.37
CA TRP A 108 14.88 5.12 -4.26
C TRP A 108 14.85 5.86 -2.92
N LEU A 109 13.89 5.49 -2.08
CA LEU A 109 13.78 5.95 -0.70
C LEU A 109 14.48 4.95 0.23
N SER A 110 15.00 5.41 1.35
CA SER A 110 15.44 4.52 2.43
C SER A 110 14.23 4.00 3.22
N ALA A 111 14.38 2.83 3.86
CA ALA A 111 13.33 2.29 4.71
C ALA A 111 13.05 3.20 5.91
N ASP A 112 14.11 3.78 6.49
CA ASP A 112 14.00 4.66 7.66
C ASP A 112 13.21 5.95 7.36
N GLU A 113 13.47 6.58 6.19
CA GLU A 113 12.68 7.74 5.75
C GLU A 113 11.21 7.40 5.59
N VAL A 114 10.91 6.24 5.00
CA VAL A 114 9.54 5.79 4.76
C VAL A 114 8.81 5.49 6.08
N VAL A 115 9.46 4.78 6.99
CA VAL A 115 8.88 4.42 8.30
C VAL A 115 8.69 5.67 9.16
N THR A 116 9.68 6.56 9.21
CA THR A 116 9.59 7.81 9.96
C THR A 116 8.45 8.69 9.47
N ALA A 117 8.34 8.86 8.15
CA ALA A 117 7.24 9.63 7.55
C ALA A 117 5.87 9.02 7.86
N ALA A 118 5.74 7.69 7.79
CA ALA A 118 4.51 6.99 8.13
C ALA A 118 4.11 7.19 9.60
N TRP A 119 5.06 7.04 10.50
CA TRP A 119 4.83 7.19 11.94
C TRP A 119 4.41 8.62 12.30
N GLN A 120 5.09 9.62 11.76
CA GLN A 120 4.75 11.02 11.97
C GLN A 120 3.36 11.36 11.44
N ALA A 121 3.04 10.92 10.22
CA ALA A 121 1.74 11.14 9.61
C ALA A 121 0.59 10.46 10.38
N ALA A 122 0.79 9.20 10.79
CA ALA A 122 -0.18 8.45 11.57
C ALA A 122 -0.45 9.12 12.95
N ASN A 123 0.60 9.60 13.64
CA ASN A 123 0.44 10.31 14.90
C ASN A 123 -0.30 11.64 14.74
N LYS A 124 -0.14 12.34 13.62
CA LYS A 124 -0.92 13.54 13.29
C LYS A 124 -2.37 13.24 12.90
N GLY A 125 -2.75 11.97 12.74
CA GLY A 125 -4.08 11.59 12.28
C GLY A 125 -4.29 11.75 10.77
N GLU A 126 -3.21 11.88 9.99
CA GLU A 126 -3.30 11.90 8.53
C GLU A 126 -3.77 10.52 8.04
N VAL A 127 -4.69 10.49 7.07
CA VAL A 127 -5.26 9.23 6.55
C VAL A 127 -4.31 8.53 5.60
N ILE A 128 -3.61 9.30 4.78
CA ILE A 128 -2.69 8.79 3.74
C ILE A 128 -1.38 9.55 3.79
N SER A 129 -0.27 8.85 3.75
CA SER A 129 1.04 9.45 3.49
C SER A 129 1.71 8.87 2.25
N VAL A 130 2.38 9.74 1.51
CA VAL A 130 3.20 9.40 0.34
C VAL A 130 4.60 9.95 0.59
N PRO A 131 5.54 9.13 1.09
CA PRO A 131 6.92 9.55 1.29
C PRO A 131 7.62 9.91 -0.03
N GLY A 132 8.42 10.97 0.00
CA GLY A 132 9.17 11.47 -1.16
C GLY A 132 8.33 12.40 -2.06
N TRP A 133 8.87 13.58 -2.37
CA TRP A 133 8.19 14.59 -3.19
C TRP A 133 7.87 14.08 -4.60
N GLN A 134 8.78 13.30 -5.20
CA GLN A 134 8.61 12.69 -6.52
C GLN A 134 7.37 11.78 -6.58
N TYR A 135 7.09 11.06 -5.49
CA TYR A 135 5.93 10.19 -5.39
C TYR A 135 4.65 10.96 -5.07
N LYS A 136 4.75 12.08 -4.35
CA LYS A 136 3.60 13.00 -4.17
C LYS A 136 3.11 13.53 -5.50
N VAL A 137 4.02 13.98 -6.37
CA VAL A 137 3.68 14.45 -7.72
C VAL A 137 3.10 13.30 -8.56
N LEU A 138 3.78 12.15 -8.61
CA LEU A 138 3.33 11.00 -9.40
C LEU A 138 1.94 10.50 -8.94
N SER A 139 1.71 10.41 -7.64
CA SER A 139 0.42 9.98 -7.10
C SER A 139 -0.69 10.96 -7.41
N SER A 140 -0.43 12.27 -7.33
CA SER A 140 -1.42 13.30 -7.71
C SER A 140 -1.81 13.17 -9.17
N ILE A 141 -0.85 13.02 -10.08
CA ILE A 141 -1.12 12.79 -11.50
C ILE A 141 -1.94 11.51 -11.70
N SER A 142 -1.59 10.42 -10.99
CA SER A 142 -2.28 9.15 -11.13
C SER A 142 -3.70 9.15 -10.55
N ARG A 143 -3.97 9.95 -9.52
CA ARG A 143 -5.30 10.09 -8.91
C ARG A 143 -6.23 10.95 -9.73
N PHE A 144 -5.75 12.06 -10.26
CA PHE A 144 -6.57 13.09 -10.91
C PHE A 144 -6.42 13.10 -12.44
N GLY A 145 -5.45 12.40 -13.00
CA GLY A 145 -5.22 12.33 -14.43
C GLY A 145 -6.26 11.49 -15.18
N PRO A 146 -6.37 11.71 -16.51
CA PRO A 146 -7.29 10.94 -17.36
C PRO A 146 -7.03 9.44 -17.26
N ARG A 147 -8.04 8.66 -16.95
CA ARG A 147 -7.94 7.20 -16.75
C ARG A 147 -7.31 6.44 -17.93
N PRO A 148 -7.53 6.79 -19.21
CA PRO A 148 -6.84 6.13 -20.32
C PRO A 148 -5.31 6.27 -20.24
N LEU A 149 -4.82 7.45 -19.87
CA LEU A 149 -3.38 7.71 -19.72
C LEU A 149 -2.79 6.91 -18.55
N VAL A 150 -3.49 6.90 -17.41
CA VAL A 150 -3.09 6.12 -16.22
C VAL A 150 -3.03 4.61 -16.55
N ARG A 151 -3.97 4.09 -17.33
CA ARG A 151 -3.97 2.69 -17.79
C ARG A 151 -2.77 2.39 -18.68
N LYS A 152 -2.43 3.27 -19.63
CA LYS A 152 -1.28 3.12 -20.53
C LYS A 152 0.04 3.07 -19.74
N VAL A 153 0.21 3.93 -18.75
CA VAL A 153 1.38 3.93 -17.86
C VAL A 153 1.46 2.61 -17.07
N GLY A 154 0.36 2.16 -16.50
CA GLY A 154 0.30 0.91 -15.74
C GLY A 154 0.68 -0.33 -16.57
N MET A 155 0.24 -0.41 -17.83
CA MET A 155 0.63 -1.49 -18.74
C MET A 155 2.12 -1.47 -19.05
N ASN A 156 2.71 -0.32 -19.31
CA ASN A 156 4.13 -0.18 -19.61
C ASN A 156 5.02 -0.61 -18.45
N VAL A 157 4.65 -0.23 -17.20
CA VAL A 157 5.35 -0.67 -16.00
C VAL A 157 5.30 -2.18 -15.84
N ARG A 158 4.14 -2.79 -16.04
CA ARG A 158 3.95 -4.24 -15.95
C ARG A 158 4.78 -5.01 -16.99
N THR A 159 4.83 -4.53 -18.23
CA THR A 159 5.59 -5.17 -19.31
C THR A 159 7.09 -5.17 -18.99
N ARG A 160 7.63 -4.04 -18.52
CA ARG A 160 9.05 -3.93 -18.12
C ARG A 160 9.42 -4.83 -16.95
N GLN A 161 8.51 -5.11 -16.03
CA GLN A 161 8.76 -5.98 -14.88
C GLN A 161 8.66 -7.48 -15.20
N ARG A 162 8.01 -7.83 -16.31
CA ARG A 162 7.77 -9.22 -16.73
C ARG A 162 8.76 -9.76 -17.76
N THR A 163 9.70 -8.98 -18.25
CA THR A 163 10.69 -9.48 -19.22
C THR A 163 11.44 -10.67 -18.62
N LYS A 164 11.29 -11.81 -19.29
CA LYS A 164 11.75 -13.15 -18.96
C LYS A 164 13.23 -13.22 -18.59
#